data_c0040b3c877103baa1865b8f7dadb86a
#
_entry.id   c0040b3c877103baa1865b8f7dadb86a
#
_cell.length_a   1.000
_cell.length_b   1.000
_cell.length_c   1.000
_cell.angle_alpha   90.00
_cell.angle_beta   90.00
_cell.angle_gamma   90.00
#
_symmetry.space_group_name_H-M   'P 1'
#
loop_
_entity.id
_entity.type
_entity.pdbx_description
1 polymer ?
#
loop_
_entity_poly.entity_id
_entity_poly.type
_entity_poly.pdbx_seq_one_letter_code
_entity_poly.pdbx_strand_id
1 'polypeptide(L)'
;MRPVLSILLFSTFAAAQQRFDVVVYGGTSAGVIAAVAAAREGATVALLEPGRWIGGMTTGGLSRTDHGRKETIGGYSLEFYRRAGKRYGAEVEWYFEPKVASQVYGEMLGEAGVKVLVEHRLKQAGGVLKRGARLVEIRMENGARFQAAVFVDSTYEGDLMAQARVSYTWGRESTAQYGESLAGVRPKDRSHQFDVQVSARGEDGRMLPEIQTAARGELGAGDRKVQAYNFRMIVTRDPSNRIPFARPAGYDPKRFELLARWLAAETRRLGREPRFNEVALPGPLRGDKIDLNNRGAFSTDYIGKSWEYPEANYRRRAEIWRDHVSYTAGYLYFMATDERVPPGLRAEFAQLGLAKDEFTDNGNWPYQLYVREARRMVGEYVMVQKDLQTELTKPDVVGMGSYNSDSHNVQRFVQPDGAAQNEGNMEVSVKPYQIPYRILTPKKTEAENLLAPVCFSASHVTYSSLRMEPVYMIMGHAAGVAAKMAVETRRAVQDIDIGGLQRKLKSQGAVFEWRQQ
;
A
#
# COMPACT_ATOMS: atom_id res chain seq x y z
N MET A 1 32.22 5.16 -61.29
CA MET A 1 31.88 4.78 -59.93
C MET A 1 30.49 5.32 -59.61
N ARG A 2 29.50 4.44 -59.52
CA ARG A 2 28.12 4.80 -59.10
C ARG A 2 28.01 4.56 -57.59
N PRO A 3 27.45 5.48 -56.78
CA PRO A 3 27.23 5.21 -55.37
C PRO A 3 26.04 4.25 -55.17
N VAL A 4 26.28 3.18 -54.44
CA VAL A 4 25.23 2.25 -53.97
C VAL A 4 24.57 2.89 -52.75
N LEU A 5 23.33 3.28 -52.91
CA LEU A 5 22.49 3.83 -51.81
C LEU A 5 21.93 2.63 -51.01
N SER A 6 22.53 2.32 -49.87
CA SER A 6 21.99 1.32 -48.92
C SER A 6 20.79 1.89 -48.20
N ILE A 7 19.60 1.46 -48.54
CA ILE A 7 18.38 1.76 -47.83
C ILE A 7 18.33 0.84 -46.60
N LEU A 8 18.59 1.39 -45.40
CA LEU A 8 18.33 0.74 -44.12
C LEU A 8 16.81 0.71 -43.88
N LEU A 9 16.19 -0.42 -44.15
CA LEU A 9 14.82 -0.71 -43.72
C LEU A 9 14.78 -0.89 -42.17
N PHE A 10 14.40 0.17 -41.48
CA PHE A 10 13.97 0.04 -40.08
C PHE A 10 12.62 -0.69 -40.05
N SER A 11 12.63 -1.99 -39.83
CA SER A 11 11.44 -2.75 -39.47
C SER A 11 10.99 -2.33 -38.08
N THR A 12 10.04 -1.41 -38.01
CA THR A 12 9.29 -1.16 -36.77
C THR A 12 8.49 -2.42 -36.46
N PHE A 13 8.98 -3.26 -35.55
CA PHE A 13 8.17 -4.30 -34.94
C PHE A 13 7.03 -3.59 -34.18
N ALA A 14 5.86 -3.48 -34.80
CA ALA A 14 4.64 -3.14 -34.10
C ALA A 14 4.43 -4.24 -33.04
N ALA A 15 4.59 -3.91 -31.76
CA ALA A 15 4.33 -4.85 -30.68
C ALA A 15 2.93 -5.44 -30.87
N ALA A 16 2.83 -6.77 -30.94
CA ALA A 16 1.59 -7.46 -31.25
C ALA A 16 0.51 -7.09 -30.21
N GLN A 17 -0.64 -6.68 -30.72
CA GLN A 17 -1.81 -6.41 -29.91
C GLN A 17 -2.30 -7.71 -29.26
N GLN A 18 -2.40 -7.75 -27.92
CA GLN A 18 -2.84 -8.91 -27.18
C GLN A 18 -4.27 -8.68 -26.65
N ARG A 19 -5.10 -9.72 -26.74
CA ARG A 19 -6.50 -9.67 -26.30
C ARG A 19 -6.78 -10.74 -25.26
N PHE A 20 -7.49 -10.33 -24.21
CA PHE A 20 -7.92 -11.16 -23.08
C PHE A 20 -9.39 -10.86 -22.73
N ASP A 21 -10.01 -11.74 -21.97
CA ASP A 21 -11.31 -11.43 -21.35
C ASP A 21 -11.15 -10.38 -20.26
N VAL A 22 -10.12 -10.56 -19.40
CA VAL A 22 -9.80 -9.66 -18.29
C VAL A 22 -8.33 -9.28 -18.32
N VAL A 23 -8.05 -7.99 -18.18
CA VAL A 23 -6.71 -7.48 -17.94
C VAL A 23 -6.67 -6.84 -16.55
N VAL A 24 -5.80 -7.37 -15.69
CA VAL A 24 -5.51 -6.83 -14.36
C VAL A 24 -4.22 -6.03 -14.45
N TYR A 25 -4.25 -4.76 -14.08
CA TYR A 25 -3.10 -3.86 -14.04
C TYR A 25 -2.71 -3.58 -12.59
N GLY A 26 -1.49 -3.94 -12.22
CA GLY A 26 -0.95 -3.94 -10.86
C GLY A 26 -0.94 -5.33 -10.23
N GLY A 27 0.25 -5.89 -10.04
CA GLY A 27 0.48 -7.19 -9.42
C GLY A 27 0.50 -7.14 -7.89
N THR A 28 -0.32 -6.30 -7.26
CA THR A 28 -0.49 -6.26 -5.80
C THR A 28 -1.20 -7.52 -5.31
N SER A 29 -1.36 -7.69 -3.99
CA SER A 29 -2.14 -8.81 -3.43
C SER A 29 -3.56 -8.87 -4.01
N ALA A 30 -4.23 -7.71 -4.15
CA ALA A 30 -5.54 -7.63 -4.79
C ALA A 30 -5.48 -8.06 -6.27
N GLY A 31 -4.46 -7.61 -7.00
CA GLY A 31 -4.29 -7.92 -8.42
C GLY A 31 -4.02 -9.39 -8.68
N VAL A 32 -3.17 -10.01 -7.87
CA VAL A 32 -2.93 -11.46 -7.92
C VAL A 32 -4.22 -12.22 -7.69
N ILE A 33 -4.94 -11.91 -6.63
CA ILE A 33 -6.19 -12.61 -6.28
C ILE A 33 -7.30 -12.33 -7.30
N ALA A 34 -7.40 -11.11 -7.84
CA ALA A 34 -8.36 -10.79 -8.91
C ALA A 34 -8.08 -11.59 -10.19
N ALA A 35 -6.81 -11.69 -10.58
CA ALA A 35 -6.40 -12.47 -11.74
C ALA A 35 -6.70 -13.96 -11.56
N VAL A 36 -6.34 -14.52 -10.38
CA VAL A 36 -6.63 -15.93 -10.02
C VAL A 36 -8.14 -16.19 -10.02
N ALA A 37 -8.93 -15.28 -9.42
CA ALA A 37 -10.38 -15.44 -9.34
C ALA A 37 -11.04 -15.41 -10.72
N ALA A 38 -10.68 -14.45 -11.57
CA ALA A 38 -11.22 -14.38 -12.92
C ALA A 38 -10.84 -15.62 -13.77
N ALA A 39 -9.58 -16.08 -13.64
CA ALA A 39 -9.10 -17.24 -14.39
C ALA A 39 -9.77 -18.56 -13.93
N ARG A 40 -9.95 -18.76 -12.62
CA ARG A 40 -10.68 -19.92 -12.06
C ARG A 40 -12.15 -19.95 -12.46
N GLU A 41 -12.74 -18.80 -12.74
CA GLU A 41 -14.08 -18.69 -13.33
C GLU A 41 -14.08 -18.93 -14.86
N GLY A 42 -12.93 -19.22 -15.48
CA GLY A 42 -12.80 -19.55 -16.90
C GLY A 42 -12.55 -18.35 -17.83
N ALA A 43 -12.06 -17.22 -17.32
CA ALA A 43 -11.61 -16.11 -18.15
C ALA A 43 -10.19 -16.33 -18.67
N THR A 44 -9.88 -15.83 -19.87
CA THR A 44 -8.50 -15.60 -20.29
C THR A 44 -7.99 -14.32 -19.62
N VAL A 45 -6.89 -14.41 -18.82
CA VAL A 45 -6.42 -13.31 -17.96
C VAL A 45 -4.97 -12.97 -18.23
N ALA A 46 -4.68 -11.66 -18.35
CA ALA A 46 -3.33 -11.12 -18.20
C ALA A 46 -3.21 -10.29 -16.92
N LEU A 47 -2.19 -10.57 -16.13
CA LEU A 47 -1.76 -9.73 -15.00
C LEU A 47 -0.53 -8.94 -15.44
N LEU A 48 -0.65 -7.61 -15.47
CA LEU A 48 0.39 -6.67 -15.89
C LEU A 48 0.93 -5.96 -14.66
N GLU A 49 2.22 -6.14 -14.37
CA GLU A 49 2.90 -5.44 -13.28
C GLU A 49 3.80 -4.34 -13.83
N PRO A 50 3.65 -3.07 -13.35
CA PRO A 50 4.54 -1.97 -13.73
C PRO A 50 6.01 -2.19 -13.40
N GLY A 51 6.28 -2.85 -12.29
CA GLY A 51 7.61 -3.18 -11.77
C GLY A 51 8.06 -4.59 -12.15
N ARG A 52 8.97 -5.14 -11.34
CA ARG A 52 9.59 -6.47 -11.55
C ARG A 52 9.00 -7.55 -10.65
N TRP A 53 8.35 -7.19 -9.54
CA TRP A 53 7.97 -8.10 -8.47
C TRP A 53 6.46 -8.11 -8.26
N ILE A 54 5.92 -9.32 -8.13
CA ILE A 54 4.49 -9.59 -7.94
C ILE A 54 4.18 -9.73 -6.46
N GLY A 55 3.00 -9.26 -6.03
CA GLY A 55 2.46 -9.42 -4.68
C GLY A 55 2.42 -8.13 -3.86
N GLY A 56 2.92 -7.02 -4.42
CA GLY A 56 2.88 -5.71 -3.76
C GLY A 56 3.54 -5.72 -2.39
N MET A 57 2.87 -5.18 -1.37
CA MET A 57 3.39 -5.12 0.00
C MET A 57 3.54 -6.50 0.64
N THR A 58 2.64 -7.46 0.32
CA THR A 58 2.67 -8.82 0.90
C THR A 58 3.98 -9.56 0.59
N THR A 59 4.57 -9.33 -0.57
CA THR A 59 5.88 -9.86 -0.95
C THR A 59 7.00 -8.83 -0.83
N GLY A 60 6.65 -7.57 -0.66
CA GLY A 60 7.56 -6.42 -0.70
C GLY A 60 7.99 -5.88 0.66
N GLY A 61 7.74 -6.62 1.76
CA GLY A 61 8.24 -6.28 3.09
C GLY A 61 7.21 -6.31 4.22
N LEU A 62 5.90 -6.17 3.93
CA LEU A 62 4.85 -6.23 4.95
C LEU A 62 4.47 -7.69 5.25
N SER A 63 5.31 -8.36 6.01
CA SER A 63 5.16 -9.79 6.37
C SER A 63 4.27 -9.99 7.59
N ARG A 64 4.23 -9.01 8.48
CA ARG A 64 3.33 -8.96 9.61
C ARG A 64 2.23 -7.94 9.34
N THR A 65 1.26 -8.36 8.51
CA THR A 65 0.16 -7.49 8.12
C THR A 65 -0.87 -7.36 9.25
N ASP A 66 -1.54 -6.23 9.24
CA ASP A 66 -2.70 -5.99 10.08
C ASP A 66 -3.92 -6.69 9.45
N HIS A 67 -4.63 -7.50 10.21
CA HIS A 67 -5.72 -8.33 9.71
C HIS A 67 -7.05 -8.10 10.43
N GLY A 68 -7.06 -7.40 11.57
CA GLY A 68 -8.24 -7.27 12.42
C GLY A 68 -8.65 -8.64 12.99
N ARG A 69 -9.93 -8.97 12.90
CA ARG A 69 -10.45 -10.27 13.31
C ARG A 69 -10.26 -11.30 12.21
N LYS A 70 -9.48 -12.33 12.48
CA LYS A 70 -9.12 -13.39 11.54
C LYS A 70 -10.33 -14.12 10.98
N GLU A 71 -11.38 -14.24 11.77
CA GLU A 71 -12.64 -14.90 11.43
C GLU A 71 -13.42 -14.17 10.34
N THR A 72 -13.09 -12.90 10.04
CA THR A 72 -13.68 -12.15 8.95
C THR A 72 -12.98 -12.38 7.61
N ILE A 73 -11.83 -13.04 7.61
CA ILE A 73 -11.02 -13.31 6.42
C ILE A 73 -11.41 -14.67 5.84
N GLY A 74 -11.93 -14.67 4.62
CA GLY A 74 -12.39 -15.87 3.93
C GLY A 74 -11.96 -15.91 2.45
N GLY A 75 -12.50 -16.87 1.71
CA GLY A 75 -12.27 -17.02 0.29
C GLY A 75 -10.78 -17.19 -0.08
N TYR A 76 -10.38 -16.59 -1.19
CA TYR A 76 -9.00 -16.73 -1.67
C TYR A 76 -7.97 -15.95 -0.83
N SER A 77 -8.40 -14.99 -0.02
CA SER A 77 -7.53 -14.41 1.00
C SER A 77 -7.13 -15.45 2.04
N LEU A 78 -8.08 -16.20 2.62
CA LEU A 78 -7.78 -17.27 3.57
C LEU A 78 -6.99 -18.42 2.91
N GLU A 79 -7.26 -18.72 1.64
CA GLU A 79 -6.49 -19.71 0.88
C GLU A 79 -5.00 -19.36 0.83
N PHE A 80 -4.67 -18.07 0.59
CA PHE A 80 -3.28 -17.61 0.61
C PHE A 80 -2.61 -17.90 1.96
N TYR A 81 -3.24 -17.55 3.08
CA TYR A 81 -2.68 -17.78 4.43
C TYR A 81 -2.59 -19.28 4.80
N ARG A 82 -3.51 -20.11 4.29
CA ARG A 82 -3.44 -21.57 4.42
C ARG A 82 -2.28 -22.15 3.63
N ARG A 83 -2.05 -21.67 2.41
CA ARG A 83 -0.90 -22.10 1.60
C ARG A 83 0.42 -21.67 2.24
N ALA A 84 0.51 -20.47 2.77
CA ALA A 84 1.65 -20.02 3.57
C ALA A 84 1.84 -20.92 4.80
N GLY A 85 0.77 -21.25 5.52
CA GLY A 85 0.80 -22.16 6.68
C GLY A 85 1.40 -23.53 6.34
N LYS A 86 1.01 -24.13 5.22
CA LYS A 86 1.56 -25.43 4.78
C LYS A 86 3.08 -25.41 4.63
N ARG A 87 3.69 -24.27 4.27
CA ARG A 87 5.15 -24.12 4.17
C ARG A 87 5.87 -24.23 5.51
N TYR A 88 5.14 -24.00 6.59
CA TYR A 88 5.64 -24.04 7.97
C TYR A 88 5.06 -25.21 8.79
N GLY A 89 4.34 -26.14 8.13
CA GLY A 89 3.67 -27.24 8.82
C GLY A 89 2.49 -26.82 9.71
N ALA A 90 1.88 -25.65 9.43
CA ALA A 90 0.73 -25.10 10.12
C ALA A 90 -0.52 -25.10 9.22
N GLU A 91 -1.72 -25.07 9.80
CA GLU A 91 -2.96 -24.93 9.04
C GLU A 91 -3.06 -23.56 8.37
N VAL A 92 -2.70 -22.50 9.10
CA VAL A 92 -2.71 -21.11 8.65
C VAL A 92 -1.50 -20.40 9.23
N GLU A 93 -0.78 -19.62 8.42
CA GLU A 93 0.26 -18.72 8.89
C GLU A 93 -0.07 -17.28 8.50
N TRP A 94 -0.22 -16.43 9.51
CA TRP A 94 -0.57 -15.02 9.33
C TRP A 94 0.66 -14.13 9.17
N TYR A 95 1.82 -14.58 9.63
CA TYR A 95 3.09 -13.86 9.68
C TYR A 95 4.18 -14.70 9.00
N PHE A 96 4.45 -14.41 7.77
CA PHE A 96 5.28 -15.23 6.88
C PHE A 96 6.48 -14.44 6.36
N GLU A 97 7.45 -15.14 5.82
CA GLU A 97 8.59 -14.56 5.13
C GLU A 97 8.19 -14.08 3.73
N PRO A 98 8.71 -12.92 3.24
CA PRO A 98 8.38 -12.41 1.90
C PRO A 98 8.61 -13.41 0.77
N LYS A 99 9.72 -14.16 0.83
CA LYS A 99 10.02 -15.22 -0.15
C LYS A 99 8.95 -16.31 -0.20
N VAL A 100 8.35 -16.66 0.94
CA VAL A 100 7.26 -17.66 1.01
C VAL A 100 5.98 -17.09 0.40
N ALA A 101 5.66 -15.83 0.66
CA ALA A 101 4.54 -15.17 0.01
C ALA A 101 4.68 -15.15 -1.51
N SER A 102 5.89 -14.84 -2.02
CA SER A 102 6.19 -14.86 -3.46
C SER A 102 5.97 -16.24 -4.08
N GLN A 103 6.40 -17.30 -3.39
CA GLN A 103 6.18 -18.68 -3.85
C GLN A 103 4.69 -19.01 -3.90
N VAL A 104 3.92 -18.68 -2.86
CA VAL A 104 2.48 -18.94 -2.79
C VAL A 104 1.73 -18.22 -3.92
N TYR A 105 2.03 -16.96 -4.18
CA TYR A 105 1.40 -16.24 -5.28
C TYR A 105 1.79 -16.80 -6.64
N GLY A 106 3.06 -17.18 -6.83
CA GLY A 106 3.51 -17.85 -8.06
C GLY A 106 2.75 -19.15 -8.34
N GLU A 107 2.53 -19.98 -7.32
CA GLU A 107 1.73 -21.21 -7.41
C GLU A 107 0.27 -20.91 -7.76
N MET A 108 -0.38 -19.97 -7.04
CA MET A 108 -1.79 -19.63 -7.31
C MET A 108 -2.00 -19.12 -8.74
N LEU A 109 -1.09 -18.27 -9.23
CA LEU A 109 -1.13 -17.75 -10.60
C LEU A 109 -0.87 -18.84 -11.64
N GLY A 110 0.13 -19.70 -11.41
CA GLY A 110 0.48 -20.80 -12.30
C GLY A 110 -0.64 -21.84 -12.42
N GLU A 111 -1.20 -22.29 -11.29
CA GLU A 111 -2.33 -23.22 -11.24
C GLU A 111 -3.59 -22.67 -11.93
N ALA A 112 -3.81 -21.36 -11.86
CA ALA A 112 -4.94 -20.70 -12.52
C ALA A 112 -4.68 -20.41 -14.01
N GLY A 113 -3.47 -20.60 -14.52
CA GLY A 113 -3.12 -20.34 -15.92
C GLY A 113 -3.10 -18.85 -16.28
N VAL A 114 -2.81 -17.96 -15.31
CA VAL A 114 -2.75 -16.51 -15.54
C VAL A 114 -1.49 -16.16 -16.31
N LYS A 115 -1.61 -15.34 -17.38
CA LYS A 115 -0.45 -14.79 -18.07
C LYS A 115 0.12 -13.60 -17.29
N VAL A 116 1.25 -13.80 -16.62
CA VAL A 116 1.93 -12.75 -15.85
C VAL A 116 2.96 -12.05 -16.73
N LEU A 117 2.93 -10.71 -16.73
CA LEU A 117 3.81 -9.84 -17.51
C LEU A 117 4.34 -8.72 -16.59
N VAL A 118 5.60 -8.79 -16.22
CA VAL A 118 6.29 -7.77 -15.43
C VAL A 118 6.92 -6.68 -16.32
N GLU A 119 7.30 -5.54 -15.76
CA GLU A 119 7.87 -4.40 -16.48
C GLU A 119 6.93 -3.87 -17.59
N HIS A 120 5.63 -3.94 -17.32
CA HIS A 120 4.57 -3.45 -18.20
C HIS A 120 3.90 -2.22 -17.59
N ARG A 121 4.65 -1.12 -17.48
CA ARG A 121 4.15 0.13 -16.94
C ARG A 121 3.28 0.86 -17.96
N LEU A 122 2.09 1.32 -17.52
CA LEU A 122 1.16 2.09 -18.34
C LEU A 122 1.85 3.35 -18.88
N LYS A 123 1.69 3.64 -20.17
CA LYS A 123 2.23 4.86 -20.76
C LYS A 123 1.63 6.08 -20.06
N GLN A 124 2.47 6.99 -19.57
CA GLN A 124 2.07 8.08 -18.69
C GLN A 124 1.05 9.05 -19.31
N ALA A 125 1.09 9.25 -20.62
CA ALA A 125 0.12 10.05 -21.37
C ALA A 125 -0.43 9.25 -22.55
N GLY A 126 -1.77 9.20 -22.70
CA GLY A 126 -2.42 8.44 -23.75
C GLY A 126 -2.26 6.91 -23.60
N GLY A 127 -2.06 6.44 -22.37
CA GLY A 127 -1.99 5.02 -22.05
C GLY A 127 -3.33 4.32 -22.09
N VAL A 128 -4.45 5.02 -22.07
CA VAL A 128 -5.80 4.47 -22.10
C VAL A 128 -6.57 4.97 -23.30
N LEU A 129 -7.13 4.04 -24.08
CA LEU A 129 -8.07 4.33 -25.17
C LEU A 129 -9.47 3.95 -24.76
N LYS A 130 -10.41 4.89 -24.88
CA LYS A 130 -11.85 4.69 -24.59
C LYS A 130 -12.72 4.96 -25.82
N ARG A 131 -13.89 4.32 -25.82
CA ARG A 131 -15.05 4.67 -26.68
C ARG A 131 -16.24 4.93 -25.77
N GLY A 132 -16.62 6.20 -25.61
CA GLY A 132 -17.60 6.59 -24.59
C GLY A 132 -17.07 6.23 -23.18
N ALA A 133 -17.90 5.54 -22.39
CA ALA A 133 -17.53 5.05 -21.06
C ALA A 133 -16.71 3.74 -21.08
N ARG A 134 -16.51 3.11 -22.25
CA ARG A 134 -15.85 1.81 -22.34
C ARG A 134 -14.35 1.95 -22.60
N LEU A 135 -13.51 1.37 -21.76
CA LEU A 135 -12.08 1.16 -22.03
C LEU A 135 -11.96 0.07 -23.11
N VAL A 136 -11.16 0.33 -24.14
CA VAL A 136 -10.95 -0.63 -25.25
C VAL A 136 -9.51 -1.12 -25.35
N GLU A 137 -8.52 -0.31 -24.94
CA GLU A 137 -7.11 -0.66 -25.02
C GLU A 137 -6.32 0.09 -23.95
N ILE A 138 -5.32 -0.57 -23.40
CA ILE A 138 -4.27 0.07 -22.61
C ILE A 138 -2.92 -0.13 -23.28
N ARG A 139 -2.06 0.88 -23.15
CA ARG A 139 -0.76 0.97 -23.82
C ARG A 139 0.36 1.14 -22.80
N MET A 140 1.39 0.34 -22.94
CA MET A 140 2.52 0.34 -22.03
C MET A 140 3.67 1.20 -22.57
N GLU A 141 4.57 1.64 -21.69
CA GLU A 141 5.78 2.40 -22.06
C GLU A 141 6.72 1.61 -22.98
N ASN A 142 6.77 0.27 -22.81
CA ASN A 142 7.53 -0.65 -23.65
C ASN A 142 6.90 -0.91 -25.05
N GLY A 143 5.80 -0.22 -25.36
CA GLY A 143 5.10 -0.33 -26.65
C GLY A 143 4.03 -1.44 -26.70
N ALA A 144 3.95 -2.33 -25.74
CA ALA A 144 2.92 -3.37 -25.68
C ALA A 144 1.51 -2.76 -25.57
N ARG A 145 0.52 -3.47 -26.16
CA ARG A 145 -0.89 -3.04 -26.19
C ARG A 145 -1.78 -4.20 -25.77
N PHE A 146 -2.75 -3.90 -24.90
CA PHE A 146 -3.67 -4.90 -24.36
C PHE A 146 -5.11 -4.43 -24.55
N GLN A 147 -5.93 -5.32 -25.11
CA GLN A 147 -7.38 -5.17 -25.19
C GLN A 147 -8.05 -6.16 -24.25
N ALA A 148 -9.14 -5.74 -23.60
CA ALA A 148 -9.93 -6.62 -22.78
C ALA A 148 -11.42 -6.24 -22.81
N ALA A 149 -12.27 -7.21 -22.44
CA ALA A 149 -13.67 -6.94 -22.18
C ALA A 149 -13.84 -6.18 -20.86
N VAL A 150 -13.05 -6.54 -19.83
CA VAL A 150 -13.01 -5.87 -18.50
C VAL A 150 -11.56 -5.61 -18.09
N PHE A 151 -11.34 -4.47 -17.45
CA PHE A 151 -10.08 -4.07 -16.85
C PHE A 151 -10.22 -3.98 -15.32
N VAL A 152 -9.14 -4.31 -14.61
CA VAL A 152 -9.05 -4.14 -13.15
C VAL A 152 -7.82 -3.32 -12.82
N ASP A 153 -7.98 -2.16 -12.19
CA ASP A 153 -6.85 -1.38 -11.66
C ASP A 153 -6.59 -1.81 -10.21
N SER A 154 -5.52 -2.57 -10.01
CA SER A 154 -5.09 -3.06 -8.71
C SER A 154 -3.78 -2.40 -8.25
N THR A 155 -3.40 -1.26 -8.83
CA THR A 155 -2.23 -0.50 -8.37
C THR A 155 -2.53 0.28 -7.09
N TYR A 156 -1.51 0.57 -6.28
CA TYR A 156 -1.65 1.45 -5.11
C TYR A 156 -1.90 2.92 -5.50
N GLU A 157 -1.58 3.29 -6.74
CA GLU A 157 -1.64 4.65 -7.26
C GLU A 157 -2.93 4.98 -8.01
N GLY A 158 -3.62 3.98 -8.59
CA GLY A 158 -4.80 4.17 -9.42
C GLY A 158 -4.50 4.86 -10.76
N ASP A 159 -3.37 4.55 -11.39
CA ASP A 159 -2.96 5.22 -12.62
C ASP A 159 -3.83 4.86 -13.83
N LEU A 160 -4.29 3.61 -13.92
CA LEU A 160 -5.23 3.20 -14.96
C LEU A 160 -6.60 3.88 -14.78
N MET A 161 -7.09 3.92 -13.56
CA MET A 161 -8.33 4.60 -13.18
C MET A 161 -8.27 6.09 -13.54
N ALA A 162 -7.19 6.78 -13.15
CA ALA A 162 -7.02 8.20 -13.42
C ALA A 162 -6.93 8.49 -14.93
N GLN A 163 -6.17 7.70 -15.70
CA GLN A 163 -6.08 7.87 -17.15
C GLN A 163 -7.38 7.47 -17.87
N ALA A 164 -8.20 6.61 -17.28
CA ALA A 164 -9.54 6.33 -17.74
C ALA A 164 -10.53 7.49 -17.48
N ARG A 165 -10.08 8.57 -16.85
CA ARG A 165 -10.88 9.75 -16.48
C ARG A 165 -12.02 9.40 -15.53
N VAL A 166 -11.79 8.47 -14.62
CA VAL A 166 -12.66 8.19 -13.49
C VAL A 166 -12.44 9.26 -12.43
N SER A 167 -13.50 9.74 -11.82
CA SER A 167 -13.43 10.70 -10.72
C SER A 167 -12.71 10.10 -9.51
N TYR A 168 -11.76 10.84 -8.96
CA TYR A 168 -10.99 10.44 -7.77
C TYR A 168 -10.62 11.65 -6.91
N THR A 169 -10.17 11.36 -5.71
CA THR A 169 -9.61 12.32 -4.76
C THR A 169 -8.33 11.75 -4.13
N TRP A 170 -7.59 12.57 -3.40
CA TRP A 170 -6.48 12.17 -2.53
C TRP A 170 -6.32 13.17 -1.39
N GLY A 171 -5.54 12.81 -0.36
CA GLY A 171 -5.43 13.60 0.86
C GLY A 171 -6.64 13.40 1.75
N ARG A 172 -6.94 14.37 2.61
CA ARG A 172 -7.99 14.25 3.62
C ARG A 172 -9.19 15.13 3.27
N GLU A 173 -10.39 14.56 3.36
CA GLU A 173 -11.63 15.32 3.30
C GLU A 173 -11.77 16.19 4.57
N SER A 174 -12.51 17.30 4.46
CA SER A 174 -12.93 18.04 5.67
C SER A 174 -14.01 17.28 6.45
N THR A 175 -14.15 17.57 7.75
CA THR A 175 -15.23 17.02 8.56
C THR A 175 -16.61 17.32 7.97
N ALA A 176 -16.78 18.46 7.31
CA ALA A 176 -18.05 18.88 6.71
C ALA A 176 -18.40 18.11 5.43
N GLN A 177 -17.42 17.58 4.69
CA GLN A 177 -17.67 16.98 3.36
C GLN A 177 -18.58 15.77 3.42
N TYR A 178 -18.38 14.88 4.41
CA TYR A 178 -19.18 13.67 4.62
C TYR A 178 -19.74 13.56 6.04
N GLY A 179 -19.60 14.60 6.88
CA GLY A 179 -20.04 14.57 8.28
C GLY A 179 -19.18 13.67 9.17
N GLU A 180 -17.92 13.48 8.83
CA GLU A 180 -17.02 12.56 9.53
C GLU A 180 -16.24 13.24 10.64
N SER A 181 -16.47 12.86 11.90
CA SER A 181 -15.77 13.42 13.06
C SER A 181 -14.27 13.12 13.10
N LEU A 182 -13.82 12.10 12.38
CA LEU A 182 -12.43 11.69 12.30
C LEU A 182 -11.67 12.29 11.10
N ALA A 183 -12.35 12.99 10.19
CA ALA A 183 -11.76 13.54 8.97
C ALA A 183 -10.94 14.81 9.21
N GLY A 184 -10.16 15.19 8.22
CA GLY A 184 -9.39 16.43 8.16
C GLY A 184 -8.17 16.46 9.05
N VAL A 185 -7.68 17.67 9.31
CA VAL A 185 -6.57 17.94 10.22
C VAL A 185 -6.96 17.53 11.64
N ARG A 186 -6.10 16.72 12.28
CA ARG A 186 -6.41 16.07 13.56
C ARG A 186 -5.82 16.83 14.75
N PRO A 187 -6.46 16.77 15.95
CA PRO A 187 -5.80 17.16 17.18
C PRO A 187 -4.60 16.22 17.48
N LYS A 188 -3.72 16.66 18.38
CA LYS A 188 -2.67 15.78 18.91
C LYS A 188 -3.31 14.56 19.55
N ASP A 189 -2.84 13.37 19.18
CA ASP A 189 -3.18 12.13 19.86
C ASP A 189 -2.03 11.62 20.76
N ARG A 190 -2.12 10.38 21.24
CA ARG A 190 -1.11 9.79 22.12
C ARG A 190 -0.09 8.91 21.39
N SER A 191 -0.38 8.51 20.17
CA SER A 191 0.46 7.58 19.42
C SER A 191 1.42 8.33 18.51
N HIS A 192 2.66 7.86 18.41
CA HIS A 192 3.68 8.37 17.50
C HIS A 192 3.92 9.89 17.63
N GLN A 193 3.91 10.39 18.86
CA GLN A 193 4.01 11.81 19.20
C GLN A 193 5.26 12.13 20.03
N PHE A 194 5.63 13.42 20.03
CA PHE A 194 6.56 13.97 20.99
C PHE A 194 5.85 14.15 22.34
N ASP A 195 6.11 13.21 23.28
CA ASP A 195 5.63 13.30 24.66
C ASP A 195 6.50 14.24 25.53
N VAL A 196 7.57 14.75 24.93
CA VAL A 196 8.50 15.71 25.50
C VAL A 196 8.63 16.90 24.57
N GLN A 197 8.92 18.06 25.15
CA GLN A 197 9.19 19.26 24.39
C GLN A 197 10.58 19.16 23.73
N VAL A 198 10.62 19.18 22.41
CA VAL A 198 11.86 19.16 21.62
C VAL A 198 11.83 20.33 20.67
N SER A 199 12.85 21.21 20.74
CA SER A 199 12.94 22.37 19.83
C SER A 199 13.00 21.90 18.38
N ALA A 200 12.14 22.51 17.56
CA ALA A 200 12.11 22.32 16.11
C ALA A 200 13.21 23.10 15.37
N ARG A 201 13.99 23.91 16.09
CA ARG A 201 15.03 24.77 15.51
C ARG A 201 16.40 24.44 16.05
N GLY A 202 17.41 24.63 15.19
CA GLY A 202 18.81 24.61 15.56
C GLY A 202 19.21 25.83 16.38
N GLU A 203 20.45 25.82 16.87
CA GLU A 203 21.04 26.97 17.59
C GLU A 203 21.14 28.23 16.70
N ASP A 204 21.26 28.04 15.40
CA ASP A 204 21.25 29.09 14.37
C ASP A 204 19.84 29.62 14.04
N GLY A 205 18.81 29.18 14.77
CA GLY A 205 17.41 29.55 14.58
C GLY A 205 16.73 28.90 13.35
N ARG A 206 17.46 28.18 12.51
CA ARG A 206 16.91 27.49 11.33
C ARG A 206 16.10 26.27 11.75
N MET A 207 15.11 25.94 10.95
CA MET A 207 14.35 24.70 11.11
C MET A 207 15.27 23.50 10.99
N LEU A 208 15.11 22.53 11.90
CA LEU A 208 15.79 21.25 11.79
C LEU A 208 15.27 20.48 10.56
N PRO A 209 16.11 19.62 9.97
CA PRO A 209 15.67 18.71 8.95
C PRO A 209 14.44 17.91 9.38
N GLU A 210 13.64 17.46 8.41
CA GLU A 210 12.45 16.63 8.57
C GLU A 210 11.27 17.32 9.29
N ILE A 211 11.31 18.65 9.43
CA ILE A 211 10.18 19.47 9.84
C ILE A 211 9.63 20.21 8.61
N GLN A 212 8.32 20.12 8.41
CA GLN A 212 7.66 20.82 7.31
C GLN A 212 7.38 22.27 7.66
N THR A 213 7.66 23.17 6.70
CA THR A 213 7.40 24.61 6.83
C THR A 213 5.93 24.99 6.59
N ALA A 214 5.18 24.11 5.91
CA ALA A 214 3.77 24.32 5.66
C ALA A 214 2.97 24.37 6.98
N ALA A 215 2.01 25.29 7.09
CA ALA A 215 1.12 25.36 8.23
C ALA A 215 0.32 24.05 8.42
N ARG A 216 0.02 23.73 9.66
CA ARG A 216 -0.81 22.55 9.99
C ARG A 216 -2.19 22.63 9.36
N GLY A 217 -2.79 23.78 9.31
CA GLY A 217 -4.19 23.99 8.98
C GLY A 217 -5.08 23.98 10.22
N GLU A 218 -6.34 24.34 10.05
CA GLU A 218 -7.35 24.34 11.12
C GLU A 218 -7.87 22.91 11.37
N LEU A 219 -8.26 22.61 12.59
CA LEU A 219 -8.81 21.30 12.95
C LEU A 219 -10.07 21.01 12.13
N GLY A 220 -10.14 19.81 11.58
CA GLY A 220 -11.25 19.38 10.73
C GLY A 220 -11.20 19.89 9.29
N ALA A 221 -10.25 20.76 8.93
CA ALA A 221 -10.06 21.19 7.55
C ALA A 221 -9.51 20.04 6.69
N GLY A 222 -10.02 19.91 5.45
CA GLY A 222 -9.45 19.02 4.45
C GLY A 222 -8.16 19.55 3.86
N ASP A 223 -7.32 18.66 3.35
CA ASP A 223 -6.09 19.02 2.64
C ASP A 223 -5.69 17.98 1.59
N ARG A 224 -4.60 18.25 0.86
CA ARG A 224 -4.03 17.34 -0.13
C ARG A 224 -2.80 16.59 0.38
N LYS A 225 -2.74 16.38 1.68
CA LYS A 225 -1.64 15.69 2.33
C LYS A 225 -2.03 14.23 2.58
N VAL A 226 -1.15 13.31 2.23
CA VAL A 226 -1.30 11.87 2.53
C VAL A 226 -0.44 11.49 3.72
N GLN A 227 -0.85 10.43 4.42
CA GLN A 227 -0.10 9.84 5.52
C GLN A 227 1.31 9.39 5.10
N ALA A 228 2.23 9.31 6.05
CA ALA A 228 3.61 8.94 5.81
C ALA A 228 3.73 7.56 5.15
N TYR A 229 4.67 7.42 4.21
CA TYR A 229 5.11 6.14 3.69
C TYR A 229 6.39 5.69 4.39
N ASN A 230 6.67 4.39 4.33
CA ASN A 230 7.92 3.82 4.80
C ASN A 230 8.28 2.55 4.01
N PHE A 231 9.45 1.98 4.29
CA PHE A 231 9.74 0.59 3.97
C PHE A 231 9.51 -0.27 5.21
N ARG A 232 8.87 -1.43 5.04
CA ARG A 232 8.81 -2.48 6.05
C ARG A 232 10.05 -3.35 5.88
N MET A 233 10.98 -3.23 6.85
CA MET A 233 12.30 -3.83 6.75
C MET A 233 12.30 -5.24 7.33
N ILE A 234 12.78 -6.21 6.57
CA ILE A 234 13.02 -7.56 7.08
C ILE A 234 14.45 -7.63 7.59
N VAL A 235 14.58 -7.69 8.89
CA VAL A 235 15.87 -7.71 9.59
C VAL A 235 16.04 -8.97 10.42
N THR A 236 17.28 -9.29 10.81
CA THR A 236 17.60 -10.43 11.67
C THR A 236 18.75 -10.09 12.62
N ARG A 237 18.81 -10.84 13.74
CA ARG A 237 19.97 -10.85 14.66
C ARG A 237 20.88 -12.05 14.42
N ASP A 238 20.47 -13.03 13.63
CA ASP A 238 21.29 -14.21 13.29
C ASP A 238 22.55 -13.80 12.53
N PRO A 239 23.75 -13.97 13.09
CA PRO A 239 25.00 -13.56 12.44
C PRO A 239 25.25 -14.25 11.09
N SER A 240 24.70 -15.44 10.88
CA SER A 240 24.87 -16.21 9.64
C SER A 240 24.02 -15.66 8.49
N ASN A 241 22.90 -15.00 8.82
CA ASN A 241 21.92 -14.44 7.87
C ASN A 241 21.89 -12.90 7.86
N ARG A 242 22.73 -12.24 8.64
CA ARG A 242 22.69 -10.79 8.83
C ARG A 242 23.66 -10.06 7.91
N ILE A 243 23.17 -9.02 7.23
CA ILE A 243 23.98 -7.99 6.56
C ILE A 243 23.89 -6.72 7.42
N PRO A 244 24.98 -6.29 8.10
CA PRO A 244 24.96 -5.08 8.91
C PRO A 244 24.52 -3.84 8.11
N PHE A 245 23.89 -2.87 8.79
CA PHE A 245 23.50 -1.62 8.15
C PHE A 245 24.74 -0.83 7.72
N ALA A 246 24.91 -0.69 6.41
CA ALA A 246 26.01 0.07 5.82
C ALA A 246 25.71 1.57 5.81
N ARG A 247 26.76 2.40 5.85
CA ARG A 247 26.63 3.84 5.65
C ARG A 247 26.14 4.12 4.23
N PRO A 248 24.94 4.72 4.07
CA PRO A 248 24.42 4.99 2.73
C PRO A 248 25.19 6.13 2.05
N ALA A 249 25.19 6.12 0.71
CA ALA A 249 25.78 7.20 -0.06
C ALA A 249 25.07 8.53 0.25
N GLY A 250 25.85 9.60 0.43
CA GLY A 250 25.31 10.92 0.78
C GLY A 250 24.76 11.04 2.20
N TYR A 251 25.09 10.10 3.08
CA TYR A 251 24.66 10.14 4.48
C TYR A 251 25.14 11.41 5.20
N ASP A 252 24.17 12.16 5.73
CA ASP A 252 24.40 13.32 6.59
C ASP A 252 23.78 13.08 7.98
N PRO A 253 24.57 12.94 9.06
CA PRO A 253 24.04 12.74 10.41
C PRO A 253 23.22 13.93 10.92
N LYS A 254 23.38 15.12 10.37
CA LYS A 254 22.56 16.31 10.71
C LYS A 254 21.08 16.12 10.36
N ARG A 255 20.78 15.28 9.38
CA ARG A 255 19.40 14.92 9.02
C ARG A 255 18.64 14.34 10.21
N PHE A 256 19.33 13.68 11.13
CA PHE A 256 18.77 13.00 12.31
C PHE A 256 18.96 13.79 13.62
N GLU A 257 19.26 15.08 13.53
CA GLU A 257 19.41 15.96 14.70
C GLU A 257 18.17 15.97 15.59
N LEU A 258 16.97 16.08 14.99
CA LEU A 258 15.70 16.03 15.72
C LEU A 258 15.51 14.69 16.44
N LEU A 259 15.90 13.57 15.82
CA LEU A 259 15.89 12.23 16.43
C LEU A 259 16.82 12.18 17.66
N ALA A 260 18.06 12.66 17.53
CA ALA A 260 19.02 12.69 18.63
C ALA A 260 18.47 13.48 19.82
N ARG A 261 17.92 14.66 19.58
CA ARG A 261 17.30 15.51 20.61
C ARG A 261 16.11 14.85 21.28
N TRP A 262 15.25 14.19 20.48
CA TRP A 262 14.12 13.44 21.01
C TRP A 262 14.59 12.31 21.92
N LEU A 263 15.55 11.47 21.49
CA LEU A 263 16.08 10.36 22.29
C LEU A 263 16.68 10.88 23.60
N ALA A 264 17.45 11.96 23.57
CA ALA A 264 18.02 12.58 24.77
C ALA A 264 16.93 13.12 25.72
N ALA A 265 15.87 13.73 25.18
CA ALA A 265 14.75 14.24 25.97
C ALA A 265 13.92 13.10 26.58
N GLU A 266 13.67 12.02 25.82
CA GLU A 266 13.00 10.81 26.30
C GLU A 266 13.81 10.12 27.42
N THR A 267 15.11 10.01 27.26
CA THR A 267 16.00 9.45 28.29
C THR A 267 15.86 10.23 29.61
N ARG A 268 15.84 11.57 29.55
CA ARG A 268 15.62 12.41 30.74
C ARG A 268 14.22 12.22 31.34
N ARG A 269 13.17 12.17 30.50
CA ARG A 269 11.79 11.98 30.93
C ARG A 269 11.58 10.65 31.63
N LEU A 270 12.16 9.58 31.05
CA LEU A 270 12.03 8.21 31.56
C LEU A 270 12.92 7.92 32.77
N GLY A 271 13.99 8.73 33.00
CA GLY A 271 15.04 8.42 33.96
C GLY A 271 15.86 7.17 33.59
N ARG A 272 15.75 6.70 32.34
CA ARG A 272 16.47 5.57 31.76
C ARG A 272 16.54 5.70 30.23
N GLU A 273 17.34 4.92 29.57
CA GLU A 273 17.31 4.80 28.11
C GLU A 273 15.94 4.28 27.62
N PRO A 274 15.44 4.78 26.46
CA PRO A 274 14.31 4.16 25.78
C PRO A 274 14.63 2.71 25.41
N ARG A 275 13.68 1.81 25.60
CA ARG A 275 13.80 0.41 25.16
C ARG A 275 13.62 0.32 23.65
N PHE A 276 14.12 -0.73 23.03
CA PHE A 276 13.99 -0.97 21.60
C PHE A 276 12.51 -0.89 21.12
N ASN A 277 11.59 -1.54 21.85
CA ASN A 277 10.17 -1.56 21.49
C ASN A 277 9.42 -0.23 21.77
N GLU A 278 10.07 0.79 22.33
CA GLU A 278 9.55 2.15 22.48
C GLU A 278 9.91 3.06 21.28
N VAL A 279 10.90 2.66 20.46
CA VAL A 279 11.40 3.42 19.31
C VAL A 279 11.28 2.68 17.97
N ALA A 280 11.05 1.37 18.02
CA ALA A 280 10.78 0.53 16.85
C ALA A 280 9.85 -0.61 17.28
N LEU A 281 8.96 -1.07 16.41
CA LEU A 281 8.06 -2.16 16.71
C LEU A 281 8.54 -3.44 16.00
N PRO A 282 9.17 -4.38 16.73
CA PRO A 282 9.59 -5.66 16.16
C PRO A 282 8.40 -6.59 15.98
N GLY A 283 8.18 -7.05 14.76
CA GLY A 283 7.23 -8.09 14.42
C GLY A 283 7.96 -9.41 14.17
N PRO A 284 7.99 -10.37 15.13
CA PRO A 284 8.67 -11.65 14.93
C PRO A 284 8.08 -12.43 13.75
N LEU A 285 8.96 -13.03 12.95
CA LEU A 285 8.66 -13.90 11.82
C LEU A 285 9.36 -15.25 12.02
N ARG A 286 9.05 -16.20 11.14
CA ARG A 286 9.80 -17.44 11.06
C ARG A 286 11.25 -17.19 10.63
N GLY A 287 12.15 -18.15 10.92
CA GLY A 287 13.57 -18.07 10.53
C GLY A 287 14.36 -16.97 11.26
N ASP A 288 14.01 -16.67 12.52
CA ASP A 288 14.65 -15.65 13.37
C ASP A 288 14.71 -14.25 12.71
N LYS A 289 13.70 -13.95 11.89
CA LYS A 289 13.53 -12.65 11.23
C LYS A 289 12.54 -11.77 11.96
N ILE A 290 12.61 -10.50 11.65
CA ILE A 290 11.77 -9.46 12.22
C ILE A 290 11.29 -8.56 11.09
N ASP A 291 9.98 -8.38 10.98
CA ASP A 291 9.38 -7.27 10.22
C ASP A 291 9.43 -6.02 11.11
N LEU A 292 10.34 -5.11 10.79
CA LEU A 292 10.57 -3.91 11.60
C LEU A 292 9.60 -2.81 11.19
N ASN A 293 8.68 -2.47 12.10
CA ASN A 293 7.69 -1.42 11.91
C ASN A 293 8.09 -0.12 12.66
N ASN A 294 7.44 0.98 12.28
CA ASN A 294 7.61 2.29 12.90
C ASN A 294 7.07 2.33 14.34
N ARG A 295 7.71 3.11 15.21
CA ARG A 295 7.23 3.47 16.54
C ARG A 295 7.88 4.76 17.02
N GLY A 296 7.15 5.54 17.86
CA GLY A 296 7.65 6.78 18.46
C GLY A 296 7.47 8.01 17.56
N ALA A 297 7.92 9.16 18.06
CA ALA A 297 7.76 10.45 17.38
C ALA A 297 8.60 10.58 16.11
N PHE A 298 9.75 9.92 16.08
CA PHE A 298 10.66 9.88 14.94
C PHE A 298 11.00 8.41 14.65
N SER A 299 10.70 7.93 13.46
CA SER A 299 10.78 6.50 13.12
C SER A 299 11.08 6.30 11.63
N THR A 300 10.85 5.08 11.13
CA THR A 300 10.94 4.79 9.69
C THR A 300 9.83 5.46 8.87
N ASP A 301 8.76 5.94 9.48
CA ASP A 301 7.76 6.76 8.78
C ASP A 301 8.36 8.09 8.36
N TYR A 302 8.41 8.32 7.05
CA TYR A 302 8.99 9.53 6.48
C TYR A 302 7.91 10.62 6.33
N ILE A 303 7.56 11.23 7.45
CA ILE A 303 6.43 12.16 7.59
C ILE A 303 6.61 13.38 6.68
N GLY A 304 5.54 13.71 5.93
CA GLY A 304 5.46 14.92 5.10
C GLY A 304 6.20 14.85 3.76
N LYS A 305 6.77 13.68 3.39
CA LYS A 305 7.54 13.52 2.16
C LYS A 305 6.80 12.75 1.04
N SER A 306 5.56 12.38 1.31
CA SER A 306 4.72 11.61 0.39
C SER A 306 3.61 12.43 -0.27
N TRP A 307 3.43 13.70 0.09
CA TRP A 307 2.27 14.50 -0.33
C TRP A 307 2.11 14.65 -1.84
N GLU A 308 3.23 14.75 -2.57
CA GLU A 308 3.22 14.88 -4.04
C GLU A 308 2.98 13.53 -4.74
N TYR A 309 3.25 12.40 -4.07
CA TYR A 309 3.33 11.08 -4.69
C TYR A 309 2.07 10.68 -5.48
N PRO A 310 0.82 10.92 -5.00
CA PRO A 310 -0.37 10.53 -5.72
C PRO A 310 -0.46 11.13 -7.13
N GLU A 311 -0.07 12.41 -7.30
CA GLU A 311 -0.16 13.14 -8.58
C GLU A 311 1.18 13.31 -9.30
N ALA A 312 2.26 12.78 -8.70
CA ALA A 312 3.58 12.85 -9.30
C ALA A 312 3.67 11.97 -10.57
N ASN A 313 4.43 12.44 -11.54
CA ASN A 313 4.82 11.64 -12.70
C ASN A 313 5.81 10.54 -12.28
N TYR A 314 6.05 9.55 -13.15
CA TYR A 314 6.90 8.40 -12.82
C TYR A 314 8.33 8.78 -12.42
N ARG A 315 8.90 9.83 -13.05
CA ARG A 315 10.22 10.34 -12.66
C ARG A 315 10.21 10.86 -11.23
N ARG A 316 9.20 11.69 -10.90
CA ARG A 316 9.09 12.28 -9.55
C ARG A 316 8.81 11.21 -8.49
N ARG A 317 7.96 10.22 -8.78
CA ARG A 317 7.73 9.07 -7.88
C ARG A 317 9.02 8.28 -7.63
N ALA A 318 9.85 8.08 -8.67
CA ALA A 318 11.15 7.43 -8.51
C ALA A 318 12.13 8.27 -7.67
N GLU A 319 12.08 9.60 -7.74
CA GLU A 319 12.85 10.49 -6.85
C GLU A 319 12.39 10.36 -5.39
N ILE A 320 11.07 10.41 -5.15
CA ILE A 320 10.47 10.22 -3.83
C ILE A 320 10.84 8.83 -3.27
N TRP A 321 10.78 7.79 -4.09
CA TRP A 321 11.15 6.44 -3.69
C TRP A 321 12.63 6.38 -3.23
N ARG A 322 13.55 6.95 -4.02
CA ARG A 322 14.98 6.99 -3.66
C ARG A 322 15.25 7.79 -2.40
N ASP A 323 14.51 8.89 -2.17
CA ASP A 323 14.65 9.66 -0.93
C ASP A 323 14.17 8.86 0.29
N HIS A 324 13.07 8.07 0.16
CA HIS A 324 12.64 7.14 1.22
C HIS A 324 13.69 6.04 1.49
N VAL A 325 14.35 5.51 0.46
CA VAL A 325 15.48 4.58 0.64
C VAL A 325 16.62 5.24 1.42
N SER A 326 17.04 6.43 0.99
CA SER A 326 18.11 7.19 1.64
C SER A 326 17.77 7.53 3.10
N TYR A 327 16.53 7.95 3.37
CA TYR A 327 16.05 8.23 4.72
C TYR A 327 16.06 6.98 5.60
N THR A 328 15.45 5.89 5.14
CA THR A 328 15.34 4.66 5.94
C THR A 328 16.71 4.03 6.21
N ALA A 329 17.57 3.94 5.19
CA ALA A 329 18.93 3.43 5.35
C ALA A 329 19.75 4.32 6.29
N GLY A 330 19.62 5.65 6.16
CA GLY A 330 20.26 6.61 7.04
C GLY A 330 19.79 6.51 8.50
N TYR A 331 18.47 6.34 8.70
CA TYR A 331 17.87 6.15 10.02
C TYR A 331 18.44 4.88 10.71
N LEU A 332 18.44 3.75 10.02
CA LEU A 332 18.94 2.49 10.57
C LEU A 332 20.45 2.56 10.88
N TYR A 333 21.23 3.17 9.98
CA TYR A 333 22.64 3.40 10.19
C TYR A 333 22.90 4.34 11.38
N PHE A 334 22.15 5.45 11.48
CA PHE A 334 22.23 6.38 12.61
C PHE A 334 21.96 5.68 13.93
N MET A 335 20.85 4.94 14.03
CA MET A 335 20.46 4.23 15.25
C MET A 335 21.49 3.18 15.67
N ALA A 336 22.20 2.58 14.73
CA ALA A 336 23.20 1.55 15.00
C ALA A 336 24.60 2.10 15.33
N THR A 337 24.92 3.34 14.95
CA THR A 337 26.33 3.80 14.97
C THR A 337 26.57 5.17 15.62
N ASP A 338 25.57 6.07 15.65
CA ASP A 338 25.78 7.45 16.10
C ASP A 338 25.85 7.53 17.64
N GLU A 339 26.86 8.28 18.15
CA GLU A 339 27.13 8.40 19.58
C GLU A 339 26.01 9.14 20.35
N ARG A 340 25.19 9.91 19.68
CA ARG A 340 24.02 10.61 20.27
C ARG A 340 22.84 9.67 20.57
N VAL A 341 22.86 8.43 20.01
CA VAL A 341 21.91 7.38 20.38
C VAL A 341 22.34 6.76 21.70
N PRO A 342 21.43 6.60 22.69
CA PRO A 342 21.76 5.98 23.98
C PRO A 342 22.49 4.64 23.79
N PRO A 343 23.56 4.36 24.56
CA PRO A 343 24.47 3.24 24.30
C PRO A 343 23.80 1.86 24.23
N GLY A 344 22.85 1.57 25.14
CA GLY A 344 22.14 0.30 25.15
C GLY A 344 21.24 0.15 23.93
N LEU A 345 20.49 1.21 23.57
CA LEU A 345 19.64 1.23 22.38
C LEU A 345 20.47 1.09 21.09
N ARG A 346 21.60 1.80 21.00
CA ARG A 346 22.54 1.70 19.88
C ARG A 346 23.06 0.27 19.71
N ALA A 347 23.44 -0.38 20.82
CA ALA A 347 23.91 -1.76 20.80
C ALA A 347 22.84 -2.73 20.30
N GLU A 348 21.56 -2.53 20.66
CA GLU A 348 20.45 -3.34 20.13
C GLU A 348 20.28 -3.17 18.61
N PHE A 349 20.32 -1.93 18.09
CA PHE A 349 20.27 -1.68 16.65
C PHE A 349 21.50 -2.22 15.91
N ALA A 350 22.69 -2.17 16.50
CA ALA A 350 23.92 -2.71 15.91
C ALA A 350 23.91 -4.25 15.78
N GLN A 351 23.07 -4.93 16.58
CA GLN A 351 22.86 -6.37 16.46
C GLN A 351 21.92 -6.75 15.31
N LEU A 352 21.17 -5.79 14.74
CA LEU A 352 20.31 -6.01 13.61
C LEU A 352 21.05 -5.82 12.27
N GLY A 353 20.50 -6.40 11.23
CA GLY A 353 20.90 -6.15 9.85
C GLY A 353 19.87 -6.69 8.89
N LEU A 354 20.01 -6.41 7.60
CA LEU A 354 19.11 -6.93 6.58
C LEU A 354 19.21 -8.45 6.53
N ALA A 355 18.10 -9.14 6.32
CA ALA A 355 18.08 -10.59 6.15
C ALA A 355 18.66 -10.94 4.77
N LYS A 356 19.80 -11.67 4.78
CA LYS A 356 20.56 -12.02 3.57
C LYS A 356 19.78 -12.90 2.60
N ASP A 357 18.81 -13.67 3.10
CA ASP A 357 18.00 -14.61 2.33
C ASP A 357 16.66 -14.04 1.85
N GLU A 358 16.43 -12.73 2.07
CA GLU A 358 15.26 -12.01 1.55
C GLU A 358 15.69 -10.95 0.52
N PHE A 359 14.86 -10.73 -0.50
CA PHE A 359 15.08 -9.71 -1.55
C PHE A 359 16.45 -9.80 -2.23
N THR A 360 16.92 -11.01 -2.48
CA THR A 360 18.29 -11.32 -2.94
C THR A 360 18.63 -10.70 -4.30
N ASP A 361 17.64 -10.44 -5.12
CA ASP A 361 17.73 -9.79 -6.43
C ASP A 361 17.54 -8.26 -6.38
N ASN A 362 17.41 -7.69 -5.18
CA ASN A 362 17.26 -6.25 -4.94
C ASN A 362 18.21 -5.72 -3.84
N GLY A 363 19.37 -6.33 -3.67
CA GLY A 363 20.34 -5.92 -2.64
C GLY A 363 19.81 -6.10 -1.22
N ASN A 364 18.95 -7.06 -0.99
CA ASN A 364 18.28 -7.38 0.27
C ASN A 364 17.40 -6.24 0.82
N TRP A 365 17.01 -5.30 -0.06
CA TRP A 365 16.10 -4.21 0.22
C TRP A 365 14.67 -4.57 -0.19
N PRO A 366 13.63 -4.20 0.60
CA PRO A 366 12.22 -4.48 0.28
C PRO A 366 11.82 -3.99 -1.11
N TYR A 367 11.01 -4.77 -1.81
CA TYR A 367 10.61 -4.46 -3.18
C TYR A 367 9.65 -3.28 -3.30
N GLN A 368 8.82 -3.05 -2.27
CA GLN A 368 7.71 -2.12 -2.33
C GLN A 368 7.84 -1.02 -1.26
N LEU A 369 7.75 0.23 -1.67
CA LEU A 369 7.46 1.34 -0.77
C LEU A 369 6.02 1.20 -0.27
N TYR A 370 5.80 1.28 1.04
CA TYR A 370 4.45 1.21 1.59
C TYR A 370 3.67 2.48 1.26
N VAL A 371 3.07 2.49 0.08
CA VAL A 371 2.10 3.50 -0.35
C VAL A 371 0.79 3.21 0.38
N ARG A 372 0.66 3.74 1.60
CA ARG A 372 -0.51 3.48 2.46
C ARG A 372 -1.80 4.02 1.88
N GLU A 373 -1.68 5.11 1.13
CA GLU A 373 -2.80 5.79 0.51
C GLU A 373 -2.30 6.69 -0.62
N ALA A 374 -2.95 6.63 -1.78
CA ALA A 374 -2.73 7.56 -2.88
C ALA A 374 -4.08 8.10 -3.38
N ARG A 375 -4.46 7.83 -4.64
CA ARG A 375 -5.79 8.20 -5.14
C ARG A 375 -6.86 7.25 -4.58
N ARG A 376 -8.02 7.79 -4.30
CA ARG A 376 -9.24 7.05 -3.97
C ARG A 376 -10.32 7.42 -4.97
N MET A 377 -11.00 6.44 -5.52
CA MET A 377 -12.12 6.63 -6.45
C MET A 377 -13.25 7.43 -5.79
N VAL A 378 -13.95 8.23 -6.57
CA VAL A 378 -15.23 8.85 -6.21
C VAL A 378 -16.30 8.25 -7.12
N GLY A 379 -16.82 7.09 -6.71
CA GLY A 379 -17.88 6.36 -7.41
C GLY A 379 -19.28 6.95 -7.18
N GLU A 380 -20.32 6.19 -7.54
CA GLU A 380 -21.71 6.53 -7.19
C GLU A 380 -21.95 6.46 -5.67
N TYR A 381 -21.19 5.64 -4.98
CA TYR A 381 -21.22 5.49 -3.54
C TYR A 381 -19.80 5.63 -2.99
N VAL A 382 -19.63 6.50 -2.01
CA VAL A 382 -18.39 6.66 -1.25
C VAL A 382 -18.62 6.09 0.14
N MET A 383 -17.83 5.08 0.51
CA MET A 383 -17.90 4.49 1.85
C MET A 383 -17.25 5.44 2.87
N VAL A 384 -17.96 5.75 3.96
CA VAL A 384 -17.58 6.79 4.92
C VAL A 384 -17.62 6.28 6.37
N GLN A 385 -17.19 7.08 7.33
CA GLN A 385 -17.04 6.70 8.75
C GLN A 385 -18.25 5.97 9.34
N LYS A 386 -19.48 6.39 9.03
CA LYS A 386 -20.69 5.73 9.55
C LYS A 386 -20.83 4.27 9.10
N ASP A 387 -20.29 3.93 7.93
CA ASP A 387 -20.28 2.56 7.40
C ASP A 387 -19.37 1.61 8.20
N LEU A 388 -18.44 2.16 8.97
CA LEU A 388 -17.57 1.41 9.89
C LEU A 388 -18.14 1.34 11.32
N GLN A 389 -19.03 2.24 11.70
CA GLN A 389 -19.42 2.45 13.10
C GLN A 389 -20.90 2.14 13.38
N THR A 390 -21.79 2.49 12.47
CA THR A 390 -23.25 2.43 12.69
C THR A 390 -24.00 1.69 11.60
N GLU A 391 -23.65 1.86 10.33
CA GLU A 391 -24.31 1.24 9.17
C GLU A 391 -23.50 0.03 8.68
N LEU A 392 -23.35 -0.99 9.51
CA LEU A 392 -22.38 -2.08 9.32
C LEU A 392 -22.77 -3.10 8.25
N THR A 393 -24.05 -3.15 7.83
CA THR A 393 -24.58 -4.13 6.87
C THR A 393 -24.86 -3.50 5.51
N LYS A 394 -24.63 -4.26 4.43
CA LYS A 394 -24.76 -3.82 3.05
C LYS A 394 -25.51 -4.86 2.20
N PRO A 395 -26.46 -4.44 1.33
CA PRO A 395 -27.20 -5.39 0.49
C PRO A 395 -26.33 -6.07 -0.57
N ASP A 396 -25.28 -5.40 -1.00
CA ASP A 396 -24.33 -5.84 -2.01
C ASP A 396 -22.97 -6.26 -1.40
N VAL A 397 -23.02 -6.90 -0.22
CA VAL A 397 -21.83 -7.35 0.50
C VAL A 397 -21.01 -8.35 -0.32
N VAL A 398 -19.69 -8.15 -0.34
CA VAL A 398 -18.72 -9.03 -1.02
C VAL A 398 -17.62 -9.54 -0.07
N GLY A 399 -17.57 -9.08 1.16
CA GLY A 399 -16.62 -9.48 2.18
C GLY A 399 -16.75 -8.63 3.42
N MET A 400 -15.82 -8.78 4.36
CA MET A 400 -15.82 -8.05 5.62
C MET A 400 -14.49 -7.37 5.88
N GLY A 401 -14.54 -6.20 6.54
CA GLY A 401 -13.43 -5.52 7.18
C GLY A 401 -13.61 -5.50 8.70
N SER A 402 -12.50 -5.40 9.44
CA SER A 402 -12.56 -5.39 10.91
C SER A 402 -11.31 -4.78 11.57
N TYR A 403 -10.41 -4.20 10.78
CA TYR A 403 -9.24 -3.51 11.30
C TYR A 403 -9.61 -2.06 11.66
N ASN A 404 -8.91 -1.50 12.63
CA ASN A 404 -9.08 -0.12 13.08
C ASN A 404 -9.01 0.88 11.92
N SER A 405 -9.68 2.03 12.05
CA SER A 405 -9.31 3.19 11.24
C SER A 405 -7.92 3.63 11.69
N ASP A 406 -6.91 3.29 10.88
CA ASP A 406 -5.49 3.47 11.17
C ASP A 406 -4.84 4.32 10.08
N SER A 407 -4.60 5.58 10.40
CA SER A 407 -3.85 6.53 9.57
C SER A 407 -2.59 6.97 10.30
N HIS A 408 -1.47 6.93 9.60
CA HIS A 408 -0.19 7.40 10.14
C HIS A 408 -0.07 8.92 10.09
N ASN A 409 0.90 9.48 10.83
CA ASN A 409 1.15 10.91 10.84
C ASN A 409 1.33 11.46 9.42
N VAL A 410 0.70 12.60 9.16
CA VAL A 410 0.66 13.27 7.87
C VAL A 410 1.70 14.38 7.80
N GLN A 411 1.89 15.10 8.91
CA GLN A 411 2.77 16.26 8.99
C GLN A 411 3.55 16.29 10.31
N ARG A 412 4.79 16.80 10.25
CA ARG A 412 5.56 17.24 11.41
C ARG A 412 5.78 18.74 11.30
N PHE A 413 5.35 19.51 12.27
CA PHE A 413 5.33 20.97 12.21
C PHE A 413 5.85 21.60 13.52
N VAL A 414 6.05 22.91 13.48
CA VAL A 414 6.45 23.70 14.65
C VAL A 414 5.22 24.25 15.35
N GLN A 415 5.11 24.03 16.65
CA GLN A 415 4.12 24.64 17.49
C GLN A 415 4.45 26.12 17.78
N PRO A 416 3.50 26.94 18.27
CA PRO A 416 3.74 28.32 18.64
C PRO A 416 4.86 28.51 19.68
N ASP A 417 5.07 27.53 20.55
CA ASP A 417 6.14 27.51 21.57
C ASP A 417 7.51 27.08 21.03
N GLY A 418 7.61 26.81 19.72
CA GLY A 418 8.82 26.37 19.05
C GLY A 418 9.11 24.89 19.11
N ALA A 419 8.27 24.07 19.74
CA ALA A 419 8.44 22.64 19.81
C ALA A 419 7.99 21.93 18.53
N ALA A 420 8.61 20.78 18.23
CA ALA A 420 8.17 19.87 17.17
C ALA A 420 6.93 19.09 17.61
N GLN A 421 5.98 18.90 16.69
CA GLN A 421 4.81 18.05 16.87
C GLN A 421 4.48 17.29 15.59
N ASN A 422 4.03 16.04 15.73
CA ASN A 422 3.42 15.28 14.64
C ASN A 422 1.90 15.47 14.62
N GLU A 423 1.28 15.33 13.46
CA GLU A 423 -0.15 15.50 13.25
C GLU A 423 -0.65 14.49 12.22
N GLY A 424 -1.89 14.04 12.37
CA GLY A 424 -2.62 13.22 11.40
C GLY A 424 -2.72 11.75 11.76
N ASN A 425 -2.10 11.30 12.85
CA ASN A 425 -2.26 9.93 13.34
C ASN A 425 -3.72 9.68 13.79
N MET A 426 -4.22 8.48 13.50
CA MET A 426 -5.55 8.04 13.88
C MET A 426 -5.53 6.52 14.09
N GLU A 427 -5.87 6.08 15.29
CA GLU A 427 -6.03 4.67 15.64
C GLU A 427 -7.37 4.51 16.38
N VAL A 428 -8.45 4.25 15.63
CA VAL A 428 -9.80 4.15 16.16
C VAL A 428 -10.39 2.78 15.87
N SER A 429 -10.71 2.04 16.91
CA SER A 429 -11.28 0.70 16.81
C SER A 429 -12.65 0.70 16.13
N VAL A 430 -12.89 -0.30 15.31
CA VAL A 430 -14.16 -0.54 14.64
C VAL A 430 -14.68 -1.96 14.95
N LYS A 431 -15.99 -2.14 14.82
CA LYS A 431 -16.60 -3.48 14.80
C LYS A 431 -16.42 -4.09 13.41
N PRO A 432 -16.51 -5.42 13.24
CA PRO A 432 -16.61 -6.03 11.93
C PRO A 432 -17.77 -5.42 11.13
N TYR A 433 -17.50 -5.05 9.89
CA TYR A 433 -18.45 -4.38 8.98
C TYR A 433 -18.38 -5.02 7.59
N GLN A 434 -19.45 -4.87 6.83
CA GLN A 434 -19.56 -5.42 5.48
C GLN A 434 -18.98 -4.46 4.43
N ILE A 435 -18.28 -5.02 3.47
CA ILE A 435 -17.70 -4.32 2.31
C ILE A 435 -18.69 -4.45 1.15
N PRO A 436 -19.25 -3.34 0.64
CA PRO A 436 -20.17 -3.40 -0.49
C PRO A 436 -19.45 -3.49 -1.84
N TYR A 437 -20.02 -4.20 -2.80
CA TYR A 437 -19.47 -4.32 -4.16
C TYR A 437 -19.30 -2.96 -4.85
N ARG A 438 -20.28 -2.07 -4.69
CA ARG A 438 -20.34 -0.77 -5.39
C ARG A 438 -19.17 0.16 -5.09
N ILE A 439 -18.36 -0.08 -4.04
CA ILE A 439 -17.12 0.71 -3.84
C ILE A 439 -16.00 0.34 -4.82
N LEU A 440 -16.10 -0.82 -5.48
CA LEU A 440 -15.13 -1.29 -6.46
C LEU A 440 -15.39 -0.74 -7.86
N THR A 441 -16.55 -0.11 -8.09
CA THR A 441 -17.03 0.35 -9.39
C THR A 441 -16.99 1.86 -9.52
N PRO A 442 -16.47 2.41 -10.63
CA PRO A 442 -16.63 3.84 -10.94
C PRO A 442 -18.07 4.18 -11.30
N LYS A 443 -18.38 5.46 -11.44
CA LYS A 443 -19.64 5.89 -12.06
C LYS A 443 -19.73 5.29 -13.45
N LYS A 444 -20.89 4.70 -13.76
CA LYS A 444 -21.10 4.00 -15.02
C LYS A 444 -20.86 4.89 -16.25
N THR A 445 -21.21 6.18 -16.15
CA THR A 445 -20.96 7.17 -17.20
C THR A 445 -19.48 7.47 -17.43
N GLU A 446 -18.63 7.19 -16.42
CA GLU A 446 -17.18 7.40 -16.50
C GLU A 446 -16.46 6.15 -17.01
N ALA A 447 -16.76 4.95 -16.46
CA ALA A 447 -16.18 3.70 -16.93
C ALA A 447 -17.12 2.52 -16.65
N GLU A 448 -17.59 1.84 -17.70
CA GLU A 448 -18.53 0.72 -17.60
C GLU A 448 -17.87 -0.67 -17.48
N ASN A 449 -16.57 -0.77 -17.70
CA ASN A 449 -15.81 -2.01 -17.70
C ASN A 449 -14.47 -1.93 -16.94
N LEU A 450 -14.44 -1.13 -15.87
CA LEU A 450 -13.31 -0.98 -14.97
C LEU A 450 -13.72 -1.30 -13.54
N LEU A 451 -12.86 -2.04 -12.82
CA LEU A 451 -12.96 -2.30 -11.38
C LEU A 451 -11.68 -1.80 -10.68
N ALA A 452 -11.79 -1.29 -9.47
CA ALA A 452 -10.67 -0.77 -8.69
C ALA A 452 -10.69 -1.29 -7.23
N PRO A 453 -10.14 -2.49 -6.97
CA PRO A 453 -10.17 -3.09 -5.62
C PRO A 453 -9.13 -2.53 -4.65
N VAL A 454 -8.19 -1.67 -5.09
CA VAL A 454 -7.19 -1.01 -4.23
C VAL A 454 -7.51 0.46 -4.06
N CYS A 455 -7.65 1.20 -5.16
CA CYS A 455 -8.05 2.63 -5.14
C CYS A 455 -9.57 2.79 -5.15
N PHE A 456 -10.28 1.99 -4.35
CA PHE A 456 -11.74 1.92 -4.28
C PHE A 456 -12.37 3.22 -3.74
N SER A 457 -13.69 3.30 -3.82
CA SER A 457 -14.46 4.51 -3.44
C SER A 457 -14.69 4.59 -1.93
N ALA A 458 -13.88 5.37 -1.25
CA ALA A 458 -13.96 5.60 0.19
C ALA A 458 -13.37 6.95 0.60
N SER A 459 -13.84 7.49 1.74
CA SER A 459 -13.18 8.60 2.41
C SER A 459 -11.82 8.19 2.98
N HIS A 460 -10.96 9.16 3.32
CA HIS A 460 -9.70 8.91 4.03
C HIS A 460 -9.91 8.07 5.31
N VAL A 461 -10.92 8.40 6.10
CA VAL A 461 -11.23 7.70 7.36
C VAL A 461 -11.56 6.23 7.13
N THR A 462 -12.37 5.94 6.13
CA THR A 462 -12.78 4.58 5.81
C THR A 462 -11.66 3.80 5.10
N TYR A 463 -10.96 4.46 4.19
CA TYR A 463 -9.82 3.87 3.50
C TYR A 463 -8.76 3.38 4.49
N SER A 464 -8.51 4.12 5.58
CA SER A 464 -7.53 3.77 6.59
C SER A 464 -7.84 2.44 7.33
N SER A 465 -9.09 1.97 7.31
CA SER A 465 -9.49 0.66 7.84
C SER A 465 -9.45 -0.45 6.77
N LEU A 466 -9.73 -0.12 5.52
CA LEU A 466 -9.87 -1.08 4.42
C LEU A 466 -8.54 -1.37 3.68
N ARG A 467 -7.52 -0.54 3.83
CA ARG A 467 -6.24 -0.61 3.12
C ARG A 467 -5.32 -1.77 3.55
N MET A 468 -5.85 -2.76 4.23
CA MET A 468 -5.09 -3.91 4.73
C MET A 468 -4.96 -4.99 3.66
N GLU A 469 -3.77 -5.61 3.53
CA GLU A 469 -3.51 -6.60 2.48
C GLU A 469 -4.51 -7.76 2.43
N PRO A 470 -4.97 -8.35 3.58
CA PRO A 470 -6.02 -9.37 3.55
C PRO A 470 -7.35 -8.85 2.98
N VAL A 471 -7.68 -7.59 3.26
CA VAL A 471 -8.91 -6.94 2.76
C VAL A 471 -8.78 -6.62 1.27
N TYR A 472 -7.61 -6.20 0.81
CA TYR A 472 -7.32 -6.06 -0.62
C TYR A 472 -7.49 -7.39 -1.37
N MET A 473 -7.03 -8.52 -0.78
CA MET A 473 -7.27 -9.85 -1.37
C MET A 473 -8.76 -10.20 -1.45
N ILE A 474 -9.56 -9.87 -0.40
CA ILE A 474 -11.02 -10.06 -0.39
C ILE A 474 -11.68 -9.26 -1.52
N MET A 475 -11.32 -7.98 -1.65
CA MET A 475 -11.85 -7.11 -2.72
C MET A 475 -11.36 -7.55 -4.10
N GLY A 476 -10.13 -8.02 -4.22
CA GLY A 476 -9.58 -8.62 -5.43
C GLY A 476 -10.35 -9.86 -5.86
N HIS A 477 -10.68 -10.76 -4.92
CA HIS A 477 -11.51 -11.94 -5.15
C HIS A 477 -12.87 -11.53 -5.76
N ALA A 478 -13.55 -10.60 -5.12
CA ALA A 478 -14.84 -10.10 -5.60
C ALA A 478 -14.72 -9.45 -7.01
N ALA A 479 -13.68 -8.64 -7.22
CA ALA A 479 -13.44 -7.98 -8.50
C ALA A 479 -13.17 -9.00 -9.63
N GLY A 480 -12.41 -10.05 -9.38
CA GLY A 480 -12.11 -11.09 -10.36
C GLY A 480 -13.34 -11.88 -10.79
N VAL A 481 -14.15 -12.34 -9.82
CA VAL A 481 -15.42 -13.04 -10.10
C VAL A 481 -16.40 -12.12 -10.84
N ALA A 482 -16.55 -10.87 -10.38
CA ALA A 482 -17.42 -9.87 -11.01
C ALA A 482 -16.98 -9.54 -12.44
N ALA A 483 -15.67 -9.44 -12.70
CA ALA A 483 -15.13 -9.20 -14.03
C ALA A 483 -15.55 -10.31 -15.01
N LYS A 484 -15.43 -11.58 -14.61
CA LYS A 484 -15.88 -12.70 -15.45
C LYS A 484 -17.38 -12.69 -15.68
N MET A 485 -18.20 -12.40 -14.65
CA MET A 485 -19.65 -12.28 -14.81
C MET A 485 -20.03 -11.17 -15.82
N ALA A 486 -19.31 -10.03 -15.77
CA ALA A 486 -19.52 -8.94 -16.74
C ALA A 486 -19.12 -9.35 -18.16
N VAL A 487 -18.04 -10.13 -18.33
CA VAL A 487 -17.62 -10.71 -19.62
C VAL A 487 -18.71 -11.61 -20.20
N GLU A 488 -19.22 -12.57 -19.40
CA GLU A 488 -20.22 -13.55 -19.83
C GLU A 488 -21.54 -12.90 -20.25
N THR A 489 -22.00 -11.94 -19.47
CA THR A 489 -23.27 -11.27 -19.70
C THR A 489 -23.16 -10.10 -20.68
N ARG A 490 -21.95 -9.68 -21.04
CA ARG A 490 -21.66 -8.47 -21.84
C ARG A 490 -22.29 -7.20 -21.26
N ARG A 491 -22.44 -7.15 -19.94
CA ARG A 491 -22.98 -6.00 -19.20
C ARG A 491 -21.87 -5.14 -18.64
N ALA A 492 -22.23 -3.93 -18.24
CA ALA A 492 -21.34 -3.08 -17.43
C ALA A 492 -21.06 -3.75 -16.08
N VAL A 493 -19.89 -3.50 -15.49
CA VAL A 493 -19.54 -4.04 -14.17
C VAL A 493 -20.51 -3.58 -13.07
N GLN A 494 -21.19 -2.45 -13.28
CA GLN A 494 -22.23 -1.92 -12.39
C GLN A 494 -23.56 -2.67 -12.49
N ASP A 495 -23.82 -3.39 -13.59
CA ASP A 495 -25.11 -4.02 -13.92
C ASP A 495 -25.09 -5.55 -13.76
N ILE A 496 -24.08 -6.11 -13.11
CA ILE A 496 -24.02 -7.55 -12.88
C ILE A 496 -25.05 -8.02 -11.85
N ASP A 497 -25.42 -9.29 -11.89
CA ASP A 497 -26.29 -9.90 -10.87
C ASP A 497 -25.55 -10.01 -9.52
N ILE A 498 -25.82 -9.09 -8.61
CA ILE A 498 -25.22 -9.06 -7.28
C ILE A 498 -25.55 -10.34 -6.48
N GLY A 499 -26.77 -10.83 -6.54
CA GLY A 499 -27.15 -12.08 -5.88
C GLY A 499 -26.35 -13.27 -6.42
N GLY A 500 -26.13 -13.32 -7.73
CA GLY A 500 -25.26 -14.30 -8.38
C GLY A 500 -23.81 -14.19 -7.93
N LEU A 501 -23.26 -12.97 -7.86
CA LEU A 501 -21.93 -12.71 -7.34
C LEU A 501 -21.80 -13.22 -5.89
N GLN A 502 -22.75 -12.87 -5.04
CA GLN A 502 -22.75 -13.29 -3.63
C GLN A 502 -22.81 -14.82 -3.48
N ARG A 503 -23.61 -15.51 -4.29
CA ARG A 503 -23.69 -16.98 -4.28
C ARG A 503 -22.33 -17.59 -4.67
N LYS A 504 -21.70 -17.09 -5.73
CA LYS A 504 -20.36 -17.56 -6.18
C LYS A 504 -19.30 -17.34 -5.08
N LEU A 505 -19.21 -16.14 -4.53
CA LEU A 505 -18.25 -15.82 -3.48
C LEU A 505 -18.45 -16.68 -2.22
N LYS A 506 -19.70 -16.90 -1.78
CA LYS A 506 -20.01 -17.79 -0.65
C LYS A 506 -19.59 -19.23 -0.93
N SER A 507 -19.84 -19.76 -2.13
CA SER A 507 -19.41 -21.12 -2.51
C SER A 507 -17.89 -21.28 -2.55
N GLN A 508 -17.16 -20.16 -2.70
CA GLN A 508 -15.69 -20.07 -2.65
C GLN A 508 -15.16 -19.72 -1.25
N GLY A 509 -16.00 -19.74 -0.23
CA GLY A 509 -15.62 -19.56 1.17
C GLY A 509 -15.50 -18.11 1.63
N ALA A 510 -16.05 -17.14 0.90
CA ALA A 510 -16.08 -15.75 1.36
C ALA A 510 -16.98 -15.59 2.59
N VAL A 511 -16.54 -14.75 3.54
CA VAL A 511 -17.26 -14.44 4.78
C VAL A 511 -18.02 -13.13 4.62
N PHE A 512 -19.34 -13.16 4.88
CA PHE A 512 -20.23 -12.00 4.75
C PHE A 512 -20.85 -11.58 6.09
N GLU A 513 -20.77 -12.44 7.09
CA GLU A 513 -21.34 -12.21 8.42
C GLU A 513 -20.32 -12.65 9.47
N TRP A 514 -20.25 -11.87 10.53
CA TRP A 514 -19.50 -12.22 11.72
C TRP A 514 -20.44 -12.23 12.92
N ARG A 515 -20.40 -13.29 13.70
CA ARG A 515 -21.14 -13.41 14.97
C ARG A 515 -20.14 -13.47 16.10
N GLN A 516 -20.39 -12.67 17.13
CA GLN A 516 -19.62 -12.76 18.35
C GLN A 516 -19.92 -14.12 18.98
N GLN A 517 -18.88 -14.94 19.14
CA GLN A 517 -18.97 -16.20 19.88
C GLN A 517 -18.97 -15.94 21.37
#